data_ccdeb85aae6c54da5305ba494f887f7d
#
_entry.id   ccdeb85aae6c54da5305ba494f887f7d
#
_cell.length_a   1.000
_cell.length_b   1.000
_cell.length_c   1.000
_cell.angle_alpha   90.00
_cell.angle_beta   90.00
_cell.angle_gamma   90.00
#
_symmetry.space_group_name_H-M   'P 1'
#
loop_
_entity.id
_entity.type
_entity.pdbx_description
1 polymer ?
#
loop_
_entity_poly.entity_id
_entity_poly.type
_entity_poly.pdbx_seq_one_letter_code
_entity_poly.pdbx_strand_id
1 'polypeptide(L)'
;ALLGGEDYRGALAHNQDDLGETLLHHLARGSGIRGLASMRPVSGRLIRPLLCLRRREIDYYLKENGIPYVTDSTNLTDAYTRNKIRHKILPLIEKELNPKACEHMAETARILGMAEDYFTRKGRELLDKWKKTDQGILVNGEDFQEEPLILSYGIMEAFYLLSGKKKDFSSIHVQSVLDLRERQVGSGASLPYGLKG
;
A
#
# COMPACT_ATOMS: atom_id res chain seq x y z
N ALA A 1 16.55 14.39 -16.08
CA ALA A 1 15.27 14.15 -16.76
C ALA A 1 15.52 13.75 -18.21
N LEU A 2 15.67 12.44 -18.44
CA LEU A 2 15.97 11.89 -19.80
C LEU A 2 14.77 11.17 -20.42
N LEU A 3 13.59 11.21 -19.80
CA LEU A 3 12.43 10.46 -20.25
C LEU A 3 11.22 11.41 -20.38
N GLY A 4 11.18 12.13 -21.47
CA GLY A 4 10.06 12.96 -21.89
C GLY A 4 9.24 12.26 -22.96
N GLY A 5 8.23 11.47 -22.55
CA GLY A 5 7.28 10.84 -23.46
C GLY A 5 6.19 10.12 -22.66
N GLU A 6 5.00 9.96 -23.23
CA GLU A 6 3.88 9.33 -22.54
C GLU A 6 4.03 7.81 -22.36
N ASP A 7 4.96 7.16 -23.07
CA ASP A 7 5.11 5.70 -23.17
C ASP A 7 6.26 5.08 -22.35
N TYR A 8 6.86 5.79 -21.40
CA TYR A 8 7.93 5.21 -20.59
C TYR A 8 7.40 4.52 -19.33
N ARG A 9 8.10 3.45 -18.92
CA ARG A 9 7.93 2.80 -17.60
C ARG A 9 9.26 2.84 -16.84
N GLY A 10 9.21 3.21 -15.57
CA GLY A 10 10.36 3.14 -14.68
C GLY A 10 10.51 1.73 -14.12
N ALA A 11 11.67 1.10 -14.29
CA ALA A 11 11.99 -0.17 -13.66
C ALA A 11 12.72 0.08 -12.33
N LEU A 12 12.24 -0.56 -11.25
CA LEU A 12 12.85 -0.52 -9.92
C LEU A 12 13.42 -1.91 -9.59
N ALA A 13 14.64 -1.95 -9.07
CA ALA A 13 15.35 -3.18 -8.72
C ALA A 13 14.93 -3.78 -7.36
N HIS A 14 13.70 -3.53 -6.90
CA HIS A 14 13.17 -4.18 -5.71
C HIS A 14 13.05 -5.68 -5.92
N ASN A 15 13.46 -6.44 -4.92
CA ASN A 15 13.43 -7.90 -4.89
C ASN A 15 12.46 -8.42 -3.82
N GLN A 16 12.37 -9.74 -3.64
CA GLN A 16 11.47 -10.37 -2.69
C GLN A 16 11.82 -10.07 -1.23
N ASP A 17 13.12 -9.92 -0.90
CA ASP A 17 13.55 -9.52 0.44
C ASP A 17 13.08 -8.10 0.77
N ASP A 18 13.16 -7.15 -0.18
CA ASP A 18 12.61 -5.80 -0.02
C ASP A 18 11.11 -5.80 0.25
N LEU A 19 10.37 -6.75 -0.36
CA LEU A 19 8.94 -6.91 -0.10
C LEU A 19 8.69 -7.40 1.32
N GLY A 20 9.42 -8.42 1.79
CA GLY A 20 9.34 -8.93 3.15
C GLY A 20 9.66 -7.85 4.19
N GLU A 21 10.74 -7.06 3.97
CA GLU A 21 11.10 -5.92 4.80
C GLU A 21 9.96 -4.89 4.88
N THR A 22 9.38 -4.57 3.73
CA THR A 22 8.29 -3.58 3.64
C THR A 22 7.03 -4.09 4.36
N LEU A 23 6.69 -5.36 4.19
CA LEU A 23 5.54 -5.98 4.86
C LEU A 23 5.71 -5.92 6.39
N LEU A 24 6.85 -6.36 6.91
CA LEU A 24 7.15 -6.31 8.35
C LEU A 24 7.14 -4.88 8.89
N HIS A 25 7.72 -3.93 8.15
CA HIS A 25 7.72 -2.53 8.54
C HIS A 25 6.30 -1.94 8.62
N HIS A 26 5.44 -2.28 7.65
CA HIS A 26 4.06 -1.82 7.62
C HIS A 26 3.22 -2.48 8.71
N LEU A 27 3.39 -3.79 8.96
CA LEU A 27 2.74 -4.49 10.06
C LEU A 27 3.08 -3.86 11.41
N ALA A 28 4.36 -3.60 11.67
CA ALA A 28 4.82 -2.97 12.91
C ALA A 28 4.26 -1.55 13.12
N ARG A 29 3.85 -0.86 12.04
CA ARG A 29 3.24 0.48 12.09
C ARG A 29 1.72 0.46 12.12
N GLY A 30 1.08 -0.70 12.08
CA GLY A 30 -0.37 -0.83 12.09
C GLY A 30 -1.04 -0.49 10.76
N SER A 31 -0.41 -0.83 9.64
CA SER A 31 -1.00 -0.62 8.30
C SER A 31 -2.12 -1.62 8.02
N GLY A 32 -3.20 -1.13 7.40
CA GLY A 32 -4.27 -1.98 6.84
C GLY A 32 -3.88 -2.64 5.51
N ILE A 33 -4.87 -3.28 4.87
CA ILE A 33 -4.72 -4.07 3.62
C ILE A 33 -3.91 -3.29 2.57
N ARG A 34 -4.25 -2.04 2.30
CA ARG A 34 -3.58 -1.18 1.31
C ARG A 34 -2.09 -1.01 1.57
N GLY A 35 -1.69 -0.80 2.82
CA GLY A 35 -0.28 -0.66 3.19
C GLY A 35 0.47 -1.98 3.06
N LEU A 36 -0.13 -3.08 3.47
CA LEU A 36 0.47 -4.42 3.39
C LEU A 36 0.60 -4.90 1.94
N ALA A 37 -0.30 -4.47 1.05
CA ALA A 37 -0.28 -4.75 -0.39
C ALA A 37 0.57 -3.76 -1.22
N SER A 38 1.37 -2.90 -0.59
CA SER A 38 1.95 -1.70 -1.23
C SER A 38 3.02 -1.98 -2.28
N MET A 39 3.76 -3.08 -2.16
CA MET A 39 4.84 -3.41 -3.10
C MET A 39 4.35 -4.39 -4.18
N ARG A 40 3.75 -3.83 -5.24
CA ARG A 40 3.22 -4.61 -6.36
C ARG A 40 4.22 -4.71 -7.51
N PRO A 41 4.17 -5.79 -8.32
CA PRO A 41 5.01 -5.93 -9.53
C PRO A 41 4.83 -4.76 -10.49
N VAL A 42 3.60 -4.26 -10.63
CA VAL A 42 3.25 -3.09 -11.44
C VAL A 42 2.44 -2.11 -10.59
N SER A 43 2.82 -0.84 -10.63
CA SER A 43 2.13 0.25 -9.94
C SER A 43 2.18 1.52 -10.79
N GLY A 44 1.12 1.78 -11.55
CA GLY A 44 1.11 2.85 -12.54
C GLY A 44 2.21 2.65 -13.60
N ARG A 45 3.12 3.62 -13.69
CA ARG A 45 4.26 3.56 -14.62
C ARG A 45 5.51 2.88 -14.05
N LEU A 46 5.46 2.39 -12.81
CA LEU A 46 6.57 1.68 -12.18
C LEU A 46 6.39 0.17 -12.32
N ILE A 47 7.47 -0.51 -12.70
CA ILE A 47 7.55 -1.97 -12.73
C ILE A 47 8.67 -2.46 -11.81
N ARG A 48 8.52 -3.65 -11.25
CA ARG A 48 9.51 -4.31 -10.37
C ARG A 48 9.78 -5.73 -10.86
N PRO A 49 10.61 -5.86 -11.91
CA PRO A 49 10.82 -7.16 -12.57
C PRO A 49 11.52 -8.19 -11.69
N LEU A 50 12.29 -7.75 -10.68
CA LEU A 50 13.03 -8.63 -9.78
C LEU A 50 12.26 -9.02 -8.51
N LEU A 51 11.00 -8.62 -8.37
CA LEU A 51 10.21 -8.83 -7.14
C LEU A 51 9.94 -10.32 -6.84
N CYS A 52 10.07 -11.19 -7.82
CA CYS A 52 9.94 -12.65 -7.69
C CYS A 52 11.24 -13.35 -7.26
N LEU A 53 12.37 -12.63 -7.20
CA LEU A 53 13.68 -13.19 -6.88
C LEU A 53 14.14 -12.79 -5.48
N ARG A 54 14.80 -13.71 -4.79
CA ARG A 54 15.50 -13.44 -3.54
C ARG A 54 16.83 -12.72 -3.84
N ARG A 55 17.29 -11.90 -2.91
CA ARG A 55 18.61 -11.25 -3.02
C ARG A 55 19.73 -12.25 -3.28
N ARG A 56 19.74 -13.38 -2.58
CA ARG A 56 20.73 -14.47 -2.75
C ARG A 56 20.75 -15.04 -4.17
N GLU A 57 19.61 -15.12 -4.85
CA GLU A 57 19.52 -15.62 -6.23
C GLU A 57 20.09 -14.60 -7.22
N ILE A 58 19.84 -13.31 -6.96
CA ILE A 58 20.43 -12.21 -7.75
C ILE A 58 21.95 -12.19 -7.60
N ASP A 59 22.46 -12.27 -6.37
CA ASP A 59 23.90 -12.28 -6.09
C ASP A 59 24.59 -13.50 -6.71
N TYR A 60 23.94 -14.68 -6.64
CA TYR A 60 24.42 -15.89 -7.32
C TYR A 60 24.51 -15.68 -8.83
N TYR A 61 23.45 -15.17 -9.47
CA TYR A 61 23.43 -14.90 -10.91
C TYR A 61 24.53 -13.92 -11.34
N LEU A 62 24.72 -12.82 -10.60
CA LEU A 62 25.74 -11.83 -10.89
C LEU A 62 27.14 -12.44 -10.82
N LYS A 63 27.41 -13.27 -9.81
CA LYS A 63 28.68 -13.96 -9.63
C LYS A 63 28.96 -14.96 -10.76
N GLU A 64 28.01 -15.81 -11.10
CA GLU A 64 28.17 -16.82 -12.16
C GLU A 64 28.42 -16.19 -13.54
N ASN A 65 27.85 -15.00 -13.80
CA ASN A 65 28.02 -14.32 -15.06
C ASN A 65 29.14 -13.25 -15.05
N GLY A 66 29.90 -13.13 -13.95
CA GLY A 66 31.00 -12.16 -13.85
C GLY A 66 30.55 -10.70 -13.97
N ILE A 67 29.31 -10.39 -13.59
CA ILE A 67 28.73 -9.04 -13.69
C ILE A 67 29.19 -8.22 -12.48
N PRO A 68 29.98 -7.15 -12.67
CA PRO A 68 30.40 -6.31 -11.56
C PRO A 68 29.24 -5.49 -11.03
N TYR A 69 29.15 -5.33 -9.70
CA TYR A 69 28.20 -4.45 -9.04
C TYR A 69 28.84 -3.72 -7.86
N VAL A 70 28.29 -2.57 -7.52
CA VAL A 70 28.73 -1.76 -6.38
C VAL A 70 27.78 -1.94 -5.22
N THR A 71 28.33 -2.19 -4.04
CA THR A 71 27.56 -2.20 -2.79
C THR A 71 27.58 -0.81 -2.18
N ASP A 72 26.42 -0.21 -2.02
CA ASP A 72 26.27 1.07 -1.33
C ASP A 72 26.55 0.89 0.17
N SER A 73 27.49 1.66 0.70
CA SER A 73 27.92 1.62 2.11
C SER A 73 26.78 2.00 3.08
N THR A 74 25.79 2.78 2.66
CA THR A 74 24.62 3.12 3.49
C THR A 74 23.74 1.90 3.82
N ASN A 75 23.82 0.84 3.03
CA ASN A 75 23.15 -0.43 3.30
C ASN A 75 23.76 -1.21 4.48
N LEU A 76 24.95 -0.83 4.95
CA LEU A 76 25.66 -1.53 6.02
C LEU A 76 25.34 -0.99 7.43
N THR A 77 24.59 0.08 7.55
CA THR A 77 24.29 0.70 8.86
C THR A 77 22.88 0.35 9.34
N ASP A 78 22.78 -0.04 10.62
CA ASP A 78 21.49 -0.30 11.31
C ASP A 78 20.76 0.98 11.78
N ALA A 79 21.18 2.16 11.34
CA ALA A 79 20.63 3.44 11.76
C ALA A 79 19.15 3.60 11.40
N TYR A 80 18.71 2.94 10.33
CA TYR A 80 17.34 3.00 9.85
C TYR A 80 16.57 1.73 10.19
N THR A 81 15.29 1.86 10.54
CA THR A 81 14.39 0.75 10.89
C THR A 81 14.39 -0.36 9.83
N ARG A 82 14.45 0.00 8.56
CA ARG A 82 14.48 -0.96 7.45
C ARG A 82 15.74 -1.82 7.47
N ASN A 83 16.90 -1.24 7.75
CA ASN A 83 18.15 -2.00 7.88
C ASN A 83 18.13 -2.95 9.09
N LYS A 84 17.49 -2.57 10.20
CA LYS A 84 17.29 -3.47 11.34
C LYS A 84 16.42 -4.68 10.95
N ILE A 85 15.36 -4.47 10.17
CA ILE A 85 14.53 -5.56 9.68
C ILE A 85 15.37 -6.48 8.78
N ARG A 86 16.11 -5.93 7.82
CA ARG A 86 16.98 -6.64 6.87
C ARG A 86 18.06 -7.47 7.56
N HIS A 87 18.79 -6.87 8.50
CA HIS A 87 19.99 -7.50 9.05
C HIS A 87 19.74 -8.32 10.31
N LYS A 88 18.63 -8.09 11.03
CA LYS A 88 18.36 -8.76 12.32
C LYS A 88 17.05 -9.51 12.34
N ILE A 89 15.95 -8.86 11.97
CA ILE A 89 14.61 -9.42 12.21
C ILE A 89 14.29 -10.51 11.18
N LEU A 90 14.41 -10.20 9.90
CA LEU A 90 14.09 -11.15 8.83
C LEU A 90 14.98 -12.40 8.89
N PRO A 91 16.32 -12.29 9.05
CA PRO A 91 17.18 -13.45 9.23
C PRO A 91 16.84 -14.27 10.48
N LEU A 92 16.44 -13.62 11.58
CA LEU A 92 16.01 -14.30 12.79
C LEU A 92 14.73 -15.11 12.55
N ILE A 93 13.74 -14.52 11.88
CA ILE A 93 12.50 -15.20 11.51
C ILE A 93 12.80 -16.42 10.61
N GLU A 94 13.65 -16.25 9.61
CA GLU A 94 14.02 -17.36 8.71
C GLU A 94 14.76 -18.48 9.44
N LYS A 95 15.62 -18.14 10.39
CA LYS A 95 16.40 -19.11 11.16
C LYS A 95 15.56 -19.84 12.20
N GLU A 96 14.77 -19.11 12.99
CA GLU A 96 14.14 -19.66 14.21
C GLU A 96 12.68 -20.12 13.96
N LEU A 97 11.99 -19.58 12.95
CA LEU A 97 10.58 -19.90 12.68
C LEU A 97 10.41 -20.69 11.38
N ASN A 98 10.84 -20.12 10.24
CA ASN A 98 10.63 -20.75 8.93
C ASN A 98 11.64 -20.26 7.90
N PRO A 99 12.49 -21.11 7.32
CA PRO A 99 13.45 -20.74 6.29
C PRO A 99 12.83 -20.14 5.02
N LYS A 100 11.52 -20.35 4.80
CA LYS A 100 10.75 -19.80 3.68
C LYS A 100 9.88 -18.60 4.09
N ALA A 101 10.16 -17.97 5.23
CA ALA A 101 9.33 -16.88 5.75
C ALA A 101 9.18 -15.74 4.73
N CYS A 102 10.25 -15.38 4.03
CA CYS A 102 10.22 -14.31 3.03
C CYS A 102 9.32 -14.66 1.84
N GLU A 103 9.36 -15.92 1.35
CA GLU A 103 8.49 -16.39 0.28
C GLU A 103 7.01 -16.37 0.72
N HIS A 104 6.72 -16.80 1.95
CA HIS A 104 5.36 -16.75 2.52
C HIS A 104 4.87 -15.31 2.72
N MET A 105 5.74 -14.40 3.12
CA MET A 105 5.43 -12.98 3.21
C MET A 105 5.08 -12.39 1.83
N ALA A 106 5.83 -12.76 0.79
CA ALA A 106 5.55 -12.34 -0.58
C ALA A 106 4.20 -12.85 -1.08
N GLU A 107 3.87 -14.11 -0.81
CA GLU A 107 2.58 -14.69 -1.16
C GLU A 107 1.43 -14.01 -0.38
N THR A 108 1.61 -13.75 0.91
CA THR A 108 0.64 -13.01 1.72
C THR A 108 0.40 -11.61 1.15
N ALA A 109 1.46 -10.88 0.80
CA ALA A 109 1.32 -9.56 0.17
C ALA A 109 0.59 -9.62 -1.18
N ARG A 110 0.81 -10.68 -1.97
CA ARG A 110 0.11 -10.92 -3.23
C ARG A 110 -1.40 -11.12 -3.00
N ILE A 111 -1.77 -11.95 -2.02
CA ILE A 111 -3.18 -12.20 -1.67
C ILE A 111 -3.84 -10.91 -1.17
N LEU A 112 -3.17 -10.17 -0.29
CA LEU A 112 -3.64 -8.86 0.18
C LEU A 112 -3.80 -7.88 -0.97
N GLY A 113 -2.93 -7.96 -2.00
CA GLY A 113 -3.05 -7.19 -3.22
C GLY A 113 -4.36 -7.47 -3.97
N MET A 114 -4.74 -8.74 -4.09
CA MET A 114 -6.02 -9.14 -4.72
C MET A 114 -7.22 -8.66 -3.90
N ALA A 115 -7.14 -8.75 -2.57
CA ALA A 115 -8.17 -8.22 -1.68
C ALA A 115 -8.32 -6.69 -1.81
N GLU A 116 -7.20 -5.96 -1.85
CA GLU A 116 -7.19 -4.51 -2.06
C GLU A 116 -7.85 -4.12 -3.40
N ASP A 117 -7.58 -4.86 -4.48
CA ASP A 117 -8.20 -4.63 -5.79
C ASP A 117 -9.71 -4.87 -5.74
N TYR A 118 -10.13 -5.93 -5.06
CA TYR A 118 -11.55 -6.24 -4.86
C TYR A 118 -12.27 -5.13 -4.10
N PHE A 119 -11.76 -4.73 -2.93
CA PHE A 119 -12.39 -3.70 -2.12
C PHE A 119 -12.35 -2.32 -2.79
N THR A 120 -11.27 -1.98 -3.49
CA THR A 120 -11.18 -0.74 -4.28
C THR A 120 -12.26 -0.71 -5.37
N ARG A 121 -12.46 -1.82 -6.08
CA ARG A 121 -13.53 -1.91 -7.09
C ARG A 121 -14.91 -1.78 -6.45
N LYS A 122 -15.16 -2.48 -5.33
CA LYS A 122 -16.43 -2.38 -4.61
C LYS A 122 -16.69 -0.98 -4.07
N GLY A 123 -15.68 -0.31 -3.53
CA GLY A 123 -15.78 1.08 -3.11
C GLY A 123 -16.12 2.04 -4.25
N ARG A 124 -15.58 1.81 -5.45
CA ARG A 124 -15.93 2.60 -6.66
C ARG A 124 -17.36 2.33 -7.13
N GLU A 125 -17.76 1.06 -7.17
CA GLU A 125 -19.16 0.68 -7.49
C GLU A 125 -20.15 1.36 -6.52
N LEU A 126 -19.79 1.50 -5.25
CA LEU A 126 -20.57 2.22 -4.26
C LEU A 126 -20.56 3.72 -4.51
N LEU A 127 -19.39 4.32 -4.74
CA LEU A 127 -19.25 5.74 -5.07
C LEU A 127 -20.04 6.15 -6.31
N ASP A 128 -20.16 5.25 -7.29
CA ASP A 128 -20.94 5.54 -8.52
C ASP A 128 -22.45 5.64 -8.27
N LYS A 129 -22.95 5.05 -7.18
CA LYS A 129 -24.34 5.20 -6.73
C LYS A 129 -24.57 6.54 -6.01
N TRP A 130 -23.53 7.15 -5.46
CA TRP A 130 -23.63 8.38 -4.67
C TRP A 130 -23.83 9.60 -5.56
N LYS A 131 -24.66 10.53 -5.08
CA LYS A 131 -25.01 11.72 -5.84
C LYS A 131 -23.88 12.74 -5.78
N LYS A 132 -23.27 13.00 -6.92
CA LYS A 132 -22.25 14.06 -7.09
C LYS A 132 -22.94 15.41 -7.32
N THR A 133 -22.53 16.45 -6.58
CA THR A 133 -23.04 17.82 -6.65
C THR A 133 -21.87 18.81 -6.72
N ASP A 134 -22.16 20.06 -7.02
CA ASP A 134 -21.14 21.15 -7.01
C ASP A 134 -20.55 21.39 -5.62
N GLN A 135 -21.25 20.99 -4.55
CA GLN A 135 -20.81 21.16 -3.17
C GLN A 135 -20.10 19.91 -2.60
N GLY A 136 -20.16 18.78 -3.29
CA GLY A 136 -19.56 17.53 -2.83
C GLY A 136 -20.30 16.29 -3.25
N ILE A 137 -20.19 15.25 -2.42
CA ILE A 137 -20.82 13.95 -2.65
C ILE A 137 -21.82 13.68 -1.54
N LEU A 138 -23.07 13.39 -1.91
CA LEU A 138 -24.14 13.04 -0.99
C LEU A 138 -24.28 11.51 -0.93
N VAL A 139 -24.25 10.98 0.27
CA VAL A 139 -24.43 9.55 0.58
C VAL A 139 -25.82 9.37 1.19
N ASN A 140 -26.61 8.46 0.64
CA ASN A 140 -27.92 8.14 1.21
C ASN A 140 -27.78 7.30 2.48
N GLY A 141 -28.76 7.41 3.40
CA GLY A 141 -28.75 6.62 4.63
C GLY A 141 -28.78 5.10 4.41
N GLU A 142 -29.36 4.63 3.30
CA GLU A 142 -29.35 3.21 2.91
C GLU A 142 -27.94 2.74 2.54
N ASP A 143 -27.15 3.56 1.86
CA ASP A 143 -25.77 3.23 1.48
C ASP A 143 -24.84 3.13 2.71
N PHE A 144 -25.19 3.79 3.81
CA PHE A 144 -24.51 3.61 5.11
C PHE A 144 -24.80 2.26 5.79
N GLN A 145 -25.74 1.45 5.25
CA GLN A 145 -26.00 0.07 5.71
C GLN A 145 -25.05 -0.95 5.05
N GLU A 146 -24.26 -0.54 4.07
CA GLU A 146 -23.29 -1.40 3.39
C GLU A 146 -22.24 -1.93 4.39
N GLU A 147 -21.58 -3.04 4.03
CA GLU A 147 -20.51 -3.62 4.83
C GLU A 147 -19.45 -2.57 5.18
N PRO A 148 -19.07 -2.41 6.46
CA PRO A 148 -18.19 -1.31 6.91
C PRO A 148 -16.89 -1.17 6.13
N LEU A 149 -16.31 -2.30 5.69
CA LEU A 149 -15.08 -2.28 4.92
C LEU A 149 -15.32 -1.73 3.50
N ILE A 150 -16.41 -2.12 2.84
CA ILE A 150 -16.78 -1.61 1.51
C ILE A 150 -17.09 -0.11 1.59
N LEU A 151 -17.87 0.29 2.58
CA LEU A 151 -18.19 1.70 2.85
C LEU A 151 -16.90 2.52 3.08
N SER A 152 -15.94 1.98 3.85
CA SER A 152 -14.64 2.62 4.07
C SER A 152 -13.89 2.89 2.76
N TYR A 153 -13.92 1.93 1.83
CA TYR A 153 -13.31 2.11 0.51
C TYR A 153 -14.08 3.11 -0.36
N GLY A 154 -15.41 3.13 -0.29
CA GLY A 154 -16.25 4.15 -0.94
C GLY A 154 -15.91 5.56 -0.48
N ILE A 155 -15.81 5.77 0.84
CA ILE A 155 -15.39 7.04 1.45
C ILE A 155 -13.98 7.44 1.00
N MET A 156 -13.02 6.50 0.93
CA MET A 156 -11.67 6.77 0.44
C MET A 156 -11.67 7.20 -1.04
N GLU A 157 -12.40 6.52 -1.90
CA GLU A 157 -12.50 6.87 -3.32
C GLU A 157 -13.20 8.22 -3.51
N ALA A 158 -14.23 8.54 -2.70
CA ALA A 158 -14.89 9.85 -2.67
C ALA A 158 -13.90 10.96 -2.29
N PHE A 159 -13.11 10.74 -1.23
CA PHE A 159 -12.07 11.67 -0.82
C PHE A 159 -11.05 11.91 -1.94
N TYR A 160 -10.60 10.85 -2.62
CA TYR A 160 -9.65 10.97 -3.73
C TYR A 160 -10.23 11.73 -4.92
N LEU A 161 -11.51 11.52 -5.21
CA LEU A 161 -12.21 12.24 -6.27
C LEU A 161 -12.28 13.75 -5.96
N LEU A 162 -12.62 14.11 -4.72
CA LEU A 162 -12.77 15.52 -4.30
C LEU A 162 -11.42 16.23 -4.11
N SER A 163 -10.42 15.58 -3.54
CA SER A 163 -9.12 16.19 -3.23
C SER A 163 -8.11 16.11 -4.36
N GLY A 164 -8.25 15.18 -5.30
CA GLY A 164 -7.23 14.84 -6.29
C GLY A 164 -5.98 14.19 -5.70
N LYS A 165 -5.97 13.87 -4.38
CA LYS A 165 -4.79 13.42 -3.65
C LYS A 165 -5.06 12.12 -2.90
N LYS A 166 -4.04 11.23 -2.87
CA LYS A 166 -4.08 9.95 -2.13
C LYS A 166 -3.30 9.98 -0.82
N LYS A 167 -2.66 11.11 -0.49
CA LYS A 167 -1.90 11.29 0.75
C LYS A 167 -2.76 11.89 1.85
N ASP A 168 -2.29 11.74 3.08
CA ASP A 168 -2.82 12.38 4.29
C ASP A 168 -4.24 11.95 4.70
N PHE A 169 -4.89 11.05 3.95
CA PHE A 169 -6.16 10.44 4.32
C PHE A 169 -5.93 9.03 4.86
N SER A 170 -6.21 8.84 6.13
CA SER A 170 -5.94 7.62 6.88
C SER A 170 -7.23 6.99 7.41
N SER A 171 -7.11 5.80 8.01
CA SER A 171 -8.23 5.10 8.66
C SER A 171 -8.93 5.94 9.74
N ILE A 172 -8.22 6.84 10.43
CA ILE A 172 -8.81 7.74 11.43
C ILE A 172 -9.83 8.68 10.77
N HIS A 173 -9.52 9.23 9.60
CA HIS A 173 -10.44 10.11 8.86
C HIS A 173 -11.64 9.34 8.33
N VAL A 174 -11.43 8.10 7.82
CA VAL A 174 -12.53 7.22 7.42
C VAL A 174 -13.44 6.95 8.60
N GLN A 175 -12.86 6.56 9.75
CA GLN A 175 -13.62 6.28 10.97
C GLN A 175 -14.41 7.51 11.42
N SER A 176 -13.83 8.71 11.37
CA SER A 176 -14.54 9.94 11.77
C SER A 176 -15.77 10.23 10.89
N VAL A 177 -15.74 9.83 9.61
CA VAL A 177 -16.91 9.92 8.72
C VAL A 177 -17.93 8.82 9.05
N LEU A 178 -17.48 7.59 9.30
CA LEU A 178 -18.35 6.48 9.69
C LEU A 178 -19.10 6.79 11.00
N ASP A 179 -18.41 7.40 11.96
CA ASP A 179 -18.98 7.78 13.28
C ASP A 179 -20.10 8.84 13.17
N LEU A 180 -20.19 9.58 12.07
CA LEU A 180 -21.27 10.54 11.84
C LEU A 180 -22.66 9.87 11.81
N ARG A 181 -22.71 8.59 11.44
CA ARG A 181 -23.94 7.79 11.46
C ARG A 181 -24.64 7.79 12.82
N GLU A 182 -23.85 7.81 13.91
CA GLU A 182 -24.36 7.71 15.28
C GLU A 182 -24.49 9.10 15.96
N ARG A 183 -24.10 10.16 15.24
CA ARG A 183 -24.13 11.53 15.80
C ARG A 183 -25.43 12.25 15.44
N GLN A 184 -25.69 13.34 16.19
CA GLN A 184 -26.84 14.21 15.90
C GLN A 184 -26.73 14.86 14.53
N VAL A 185 -27.88 15.10 13.91
CA VAL A 185 -28.01 15.83 12.63
C VAL A 185 -27.29 17.17 12.75
N GLY A 186 -26.48 17.53 11.77
CA GLY A 186 -25.64 18.72 11.76
C GLY A 186 -24.23 18.54 12.32
N SER A 187 -23.90 17.35 12.85
CA SER A 187 -22.52 17.02 13.19
C SER A 187 -21.64 16.93 11.92
N GLY A 188 -20.35 17.23 12.05
CA GLY A 188 -19.40 17.15 10.95
C GLY A 188 -18.06 16.57 11.38
N ALA A 189 -17.32 16.03 10.42
CA ALA A 189 -15.94 15.59 10.56
C ALA A 189 -15.02 16.48 9.72
N SER A 190 -13.93 16.98 10.33
CA SER A 190 -12.91 17.73 9.58
C SER A 190 -11.96 16.76 8.89
N LEU A 191 -11.78 16.92 7.59
CA LEU A 191 -10.92 16.10 6.75
C LEU A 191 -9.75 16.92 6.19
N PRO A 192 -8.66 16.27 5.75
CA PRO A 192 -7.55 16.97 5.11
C PRO A 192 -8.00 17.80 3.91
N TYR A 193 -7.20 18.81 3.57
CA TYR A 193 -7.42 19.73 2.45
C TYR A 193 -8.70 20.58 2.55
N GLY A 194 -9.21 20.80 3.77
CA GLY A 194 -10.40 21.61 4.01
C GLY A 194 -11.71 20.94 3.66
N LEU A 195 -11.70 19.66 3.35
CA LEU A 195 -12.92 18.88 3.15
C LEU A 195 -13.64 18.64 4.49
N LYS A 196 -14.95 18.46 4.42
CA LYS A 196 -15.82 18.16 5.56
C LYS A 196 -16.68 16.94 5.21
N GLY A 197 -16.89 16.07 6.16
CA GLY A 197 -17.85 14.99 6.12
C GLY A 197 -19.07 15.32 6.96
#